data_a464358a887dd45c79fb99b8044f4d9d
#
_entry.id   a464358a887dd45c79fb99b8044f4d9d
#
_cell.length_a   1.000
_cell.length_b   1.000
_cell.length_c   1.000
_cell.angle_alpha   90.00
_cell.angle_beta   90.00
_cell.angle_gamma   90.00
#
_symmetry.space_group_name_H-M   'P 1'
#
loop_
_entity.id
_entity.type
_entity.pdbx_description
1 polymer ?
#
loop_
_entity_poly.entity_id
_entity_poly.type
_entity_poly.pdbx_seq_one_letter_code
_entity_poly.pdbx_strand_id
1 'polypeptide(L)'
;MFADRATIIIKSGKGGDGHVSFRREKYVPDGGPDGGDGGRGGDVVFVVDDGLNTLTDYRHRRKFSAQPGEEGGKRNCHGKNGEDLILKVPAGTVIKDAESGKVIADMSGDNRRQVILKGGRGGLGNQHFATSTMQAPKYAQPGGDAIELEVKLELKVIADVGLVGFPNVGKSTLLSRVTNAQPKIANYHFTTLQPNLGVVDLDGAKGFVIADIPGLIEGASEGVGLGLEFLRHIERTKVMIHVVDAAGTEGRDPIADIRAIMKELEAYDPKLLAKPQVIAANKMDAVYGDENEIVQSLRQEFEKDGIRVFPISAVSGKGLKELLYHVQELLDHCDSEPVIYEPEFDPALRFFKDEPYTISQAADGAFEIEGPKIEKMLGYTNIDSEKGFLFFQKFMKEQGILKELEAQGIEDGDTVRMYGFEFDYYK
;
A
#
# COMPACT_ATOMS: atom_id res chain seq x y z
N MET A 1 -2.71 -16.86 9.77
CA MET A 1 -2.71 -15.71 10.72
C MET A 1 -3.20 -14.51 9.95
N PHE A 2 -4.30 -13.87 10.33
CA PHE A 2 -4.81 -12.68 9.64
C PHE A 2 -3.94 -11.46 9.95
N ALA A 3 -3.59 -10.65 8.94
CA ALA A 3 -2.89 -9.40 9.09
C ALA A 3 -3.57 -8.34 8.21
N ASP A 4 -4.06 -7.30 8.84
CA ASP A 4 -4.71 -6.13 8.22
C ASP A 4 -3.73 -5.00 7.95
N ARG A 5 -2.55 -5.07 8.57
CA ARG A 5 -1.47 -4.08 8.47
C ARG A 5 -0.12 -4.75 8.38
N ALA A 6 0.74 -4.15 7.57
CA ALA A 6 2.15 -4.53 7.51
C ALA A 6 2.98 -3.29 7.16
N THR A 7 4.15 -3.17 7.78
CA THR A 7 5.14 -2.16 7.41
C THR A 7 6.29 -2.87 6.73
N ILE A 8 6.63 -2.43 5.52
CA ILE A 8 7.66 -3.03 4.68
C ILE A 8 8.55 -1.94 4.09
N ILE A 9 9.79 -2.32 3.83
CA ILE A 9 10.76 -1.49 3.12
C ILE A 9 10.83 -1.99 1.69
N ILE A 10 10.56 -1.10 0.74
CA ILE A 10 10.63 -1.36 -0.69
C ILE A 10 11.77 -0.57 -1.30
N LYS A 11 12.51 -1.19 -2.21
CA LYS A 11 13.63 -0.57 -2.90
C LYS A 11 13.55 -0.83 -4.38
N SER A 12 13.63 0.22 -5.20
CA SER A 12 13.73 0.07 -6.65
C SER A 12 15.11 -0.43 -7.07
N GLY A 13 15.24 -0.89 -8.31
CA GLY A 13 16.53 -1.27 -8.88
C GLY A 13 17.37 -0.02 -9.20
N LYS A 14 18.68 -0.04 -8.87
CA LYS A 14 19.64 0.95 -9.39
C LYS A 14 19.78 0.75 -10.91
N GLY A 15 19.94 1.82 -11.68
CA GLY A 15 20.36 1.75 -13.07
C GLY A 15 21.80 1.26 -13.19
N GLY A 16 22.09 0.48 -14.24
CA GLY A 16 23.46 0.08 -14.57
C GLY A 16 24.27 1.28 -15.06
N ASP A 17 25.56 1.30 -14.77
CA ASP A 17 26.44 2.37 -15.21
C ASP A 17 26.76 2.23 -16.72
N GLY A 18 26.94 3.35 -17.41
CA GLY A 18 27.46 3.37 -18.76
C GLY A 18 28.93 2.95 -18.79
N HIS A 19 29.34 2.36 -19.92
CA HIS A 19 30.70 1.84 -20.07
C HIS A 19 31.60 2.79 -20.84
N VAL A 20 32.91 2.77 -20.48
CA VAL A 20 33.95 3.49 -21.22
C VAL A 20 34.79 2.46 -21.95
N SER A 21 34.69 2.45 -23.26
CA SER A 21 35.56 1.62 -24.11
C SER A 21 35.81 2.28 -25.46
N PHE A 22 36.86 1.81 -26.12
CA PHE A 22 37.28 2.27 -27.44
C PHE A 22 37.47 1.09 -28.36
N ARG A 23 36.99 1.23 -29.59
CA ARG A 23 37.10 0.20 -30.62
C ARG A 23 38.57 -0.10 -30.89
N ARG A 24 38.96 -1.35 -30.82
CA ARG A 24 40.28 -1.83 -31.15
C ARG A 24 40.20 -2.95 -32.14
N GLU A 25 40.68 -2.73 -33.36
CA GLU A 25 40.70 -3.76 -34.42
C GLU A 25 42.09 -3.79 -35.02
N LYS A 26 42.37 -4.93 -35.69
CA LYS A 26 43.61 -5.08 -36.46
C LYS A 26 43.61 -4.04 -37.59
N TYR A 27 44.62 -3.20 -37.61
CA TYR A 27 44.79 -2.07 -38.56
C TYR A 27 43.92 -0.80 -38.22
N VAL A 28 43.28 -0.73 -37.11
CA VAL A 28 42.60 0.49 -36.62
C VAL A 28 43.15 0.85 -35.22
N PRO A 29 44.29 1.57 -35.12
CA PRO A 29 44.95 1.83 -33.85
C PRO A 29 44.14 2.81 -32.98
N ASP A 30 43.46 3.77 -33.61
CA ASP A 30 42.67 4.83 -32.91
C ASP A 30 41.20 4.70 -33.28
N GLY A 31 40.53 3.67 -32.72
CA GLY A 31 39.10 3.50 -32.88
C GLY A 31 38.32 4.49 -31.99
N GLY A 32 37.13 4.92 -32.44
CA GLY A 32 36.24 5.78 -31.69
C GLY A 32 35.67 5.12 -30.43
N PRO A 33 34.96 5.89 -29.57
CA PRO A 33 34.32 5.36 -28.38
C PRO A 33 33.22 4.36 -28.76
N ASP A 34 33.18 3.24 -28.06
CA ASP A 34 32.25 2.12 -28.31
C ASP A 34 31.67 1.54 -27.00
N GLY A 35 31.68 2.32 -25.93
CA GLY A 35 31.05 1.93 -24.66
C GLY A 35 29.52 1.95 -24.76
N GLY A 36 28.88 0.83 -24.37
CA GLY A 36 27.44 0.69 -24.33
C GLY A 36 26.80 1.32 -23.09
N ASP A 37 25.49 1.52 -23.15
CA ASP A 37 24.71 2.07 -22.06
C ASP A 37 24.40 1.01 -20.99
N GLY A 38 24.26 1.44 -19.75
CA GLY A 38 23.75 0.59 -18.68
C GLY A 38 22.27 0.28 -18.86
N GLY A 39 21.82 -0.84 -18.31
CA GLY A 39 20.41 -1.23 -18.25
C GLY A 39 19.63 -0.43 -17.22
N ARG A 40 18.33 -0.28 -17.41
CA ARG A 40 17.44 0.34 -16.41
C ARG A 40 17.27 -0.59 -15.20
N GLY A 41 17.18 -0.07 -13.98
CA GLY A 41 16.75 -0.82 -12.80
C GLY A 41 15.28 -1.19 -12.86
N GLY A 42 14.88 -2.28 -12.19
CA GLY A 42 13.50 -2.73 -12.09
C GLY A 42 12.63 -1.80 -11.24
N ASP A 43 11.35 -1.70 -11.58
CA ASP A 43 10.35 -0.95 -10.82
C ASP A 43 9.82 -1.76 -9.63
N VAL A 44 9.21 -1.10 -8.64
CA VAL A 44 8.40 -1.75 -7.62
C VAL A 44 6.93 -1.52 -7.95
N VAL A 45 6.23 -2.62 -8.20
CA VAL A 45 4.85 -2.62 -8.69
C VAL A 45 3.97 -3.40 -7.72
N PHE A 46 2.87 -2.80 -7.28
CA PHE A 46 1.82 -3.49 -6.54
C PHE A 46 0.72 -3.94 -7.49
N VAL A 47 0.24 -5.16 -7.27
CA VAL A 47 -0.82 -5.79 -8.08
C VAL A 47 -1.85 -6.41 -7.16
N VAL A 48 -3.13 -6.17 -7.45
CA VAL A 48 -4.24 -6.80 -6.72
C VAL A 48 -4.34 -8.27 -7.13
N ASP A 49 -4.35 -9.15 -6.13
CA ASP A 49 -4.63 -10.58 -6.29
C ASP A 49 -5.90 -10.93 -5.50
N ASP A 50 -6.98 -11.27 -6.21
CA ASP A 50 -8.29 -11.57 -5.62
C ASP A 50 -8.30 -12.87 -4.79
N GLY A 51 -7.27 -13.70 -4.91
CA GLY A 51 -7.07 -14.88 -4.07
C GLY A 51 -6.51 -14.56 -2.68
N LEU A 52 -6.05 -13.32 -2.45
CA LEU A 52 -5.50 -12.89 -1.18
C LEU A 52 -6.54 -12.11 -0.38
N ASN A 53 -6.69 -12.48 0.90
CA ASN A 53 -7.59 -11.79 1.85
C ASN A 53 -6.83 -11.18 3.03
N THR A 54 -5.51 -11.34 3.12
CA THR A 54 -4.69 -10.87 4.25
C THR A 54 -3.32 -10.39 3.78
N LEU A 55 -2.66 -9.57 4.62
CA LEU A 55 -1.28 -9.10 4.43
C LEU A 55 -0.25 -9.95 5.20
N THR A 56 -0.57 -11.21 5.52
CA THR A 56 0.26 -12.07 6.39
C THR A 56 1.66 -12.26 5.86
N ASP A 57 1.84 -12.40 4.56
CA ASP A 57 3.15 -12.63 3.92
C ASP A 57 4.13 -11.47 4.19
N TYR A 58 3.60 -10.25 4.29
CA TYR A 58 4.38 -9.04 4.56
C TYR A 58 4.80 -8.86 6.02
N ARG A 59 4.27 -9.65 6.96
CA ARG A 59 4.73 -9.67 8.36
C ARG A 59 6.03 -10.45 8.54
N HIS A 60 6.22 -11.49 7.75
CA HIS A 60 7.38 -12.37 7.85
C HIS A 60 8.57 -11.82 7.07
N ARG A 61 8.33 -11.27 5.89
CA ARG A 61 9.35 -10.63 5.07
C ARG A 61 9.07 -9.14 5.00
N ARG A 62 10.02 -8.33 5.46
CA ARG A 62 9.85 -6.87 5.54
C ARG A 62 10.65 -6.08 4.52
N LYS A 63 11.62 -6.69 3.84
CA LYS A 63 12.47 -6.00 2.86
C LYS A 63 12.30 -6.63 1.49
N PHE A 64 12.01 -5.77 0.52
CA PHE A 64 11.78 -6.16 -0.87
C PHE A 64 12.57 -5.22 -1.79
N SER A 65 13.33 -5.78 -2.70
CA SER A 65 14.17 -5.03 -3.63
C SER A 65 13.96 -5.53 -5.05
N ALA A 66 13.76 -4.61 -6.00
CA ALA A 66 13.79 -4.90 -7.42
C ALA A 66 15.24 -5.13 -7.89
N GLN A 67 15.41 -5.75 -9.04
CA GLN A 67 16.72 -6.04 -9.59
C GLN A 67 17.38 -4.77 -10.14
N PRO A 68 18.70 -4.57 -9.93
CA PRO A 68 19.43 -3.50 -10.58
C PRO A 68 19.59 -3.79 -12.08
N GLY A 69 19.79 -2.76 -12.88
CA GLY A 69 20.25 -2.89 -14.26
C GLY A 69 21.71 -3.32 -14.33
N GLU A 70 22.08 -4.06 -15.35
CA GLU A 70 23.45 -4.44 -15.61
C GLU A 70 24.23 -3.26 -16.20
N GLU A 71 25.54 -3.22 -15.95
CA GLU A 71 26.45 -2.23 -16.53
C GLU A 71 26.54 -2.41 -18.05
N GLY A 72 26.79 -1.32 -18.74
CA GLY A 72 27.12 -1.36 -20.17
C GLY A 72 28.42 -2.12 -20.45
N GLY A 73 28.58 -2.61 -21.65
CA GLY A 73 29.74 -3.36 -22.08
C GLY A 73 30.48 -2.71 -23.25
N LYS A 74 31.58 -3.33 -23.66
CA LYS A 74 32.35 -2.98 -24.87
C LYS A 74 31.54 -3.23 -26.14
N ARG A 75 31.94 -2.61 -27.24
CA ARG A 75 31.36 -2.80 -28.59
C ARG A 75 29.87 -2.47 -28.62
N ASN A 76 29.48 -1.38 -27.98
CA ASN A 76 28.11 -0.90 -27.90
C ASN A 76 27.13 -1.92 -27.30
N CYS A 77 27.61 -2.86 -26.46
CA CYS A 77 26.74 -3.80 -25.77
C CYS A 77 26.06 -3.07 -24.61
N HIS A 78 24.72 -2.97 -24.69
CA HIS A 78 23.93 -2.41 -23.58
C HIS A 78 23.75 -3.45 -22.47
N GLY A 79 23.77 -2.97 -21.21
CA GLY A 79 23.42 -3.76 -20.04
C GLY A 79 21.96 -4.20 -20.08
N LYS A 80 21.65 -5.36 -19.52
CA LYS A 80 20.26 -5.82 -19.41
C LYS A 80 19.50 -5.00 -18.38
N ASN A 81 18.21 -4.76 -18.65
CA ASN A 81 17.32 -4.15 -17.67
C ASN A 81 17.06 -5.10 -16.49
N GLY A 82 17.02 -4.54 -15.28
CA GLY A 82 16.59 -5.28 -14.11
C GLY A 82 15.10 -5.64 -14.18
N GLU A 83 14.74 -6.77 -13.59
CA GLU A 83 13.36 -7.23 -13.52
C GLU A 83 12.58 -6.41 -12.47
N ASP A 84 11.31 -6.11 -12.81
CA ASP A 84 10.40 -5.44 -11.89
C ASP A 84 10.06 -6.35 -10.71
N LEU A 85 9.95 -5.75 -9.53
CA LEU A 85 9.45 -6.41 -8.34
C LEU A 85 7.92 -6.29 -8.29
N ILE A 86 7.23 -7.41 -8.42
CA ILE A 86 5.77 -7.46 -8.33
C ILE A 86 5.36 -7.91 -6.92
N LEU A 87 4.66 -7.04 -6.19
CA LEU A 87 4.13 -7.30 -4.86
C LEU A 87 2.60 -7.47 -4.97
N LYS A 88 2.11 -8.65 -4.59
CA LYS A 88 0.70 -9.00 -4.66
C LYS A 88 0.00 -8.62 -3.37
N VAL A 89 -1.10 -7.87 -3.46
CA VAL A 89 -1.88 -7.42 -2.30
C VAL A 89 -3.37 -7.72 -2.50
N PRO A 90 -4.13 -7.90 -1.41
CA PRO A 90 -5.59 -8.01 -1.49
C PRO A 90 -6.22 -6.74 -2.08
N ALA A 91 -7.40 -6.89 -2.70
CA ALA A 91 -8.22 -5.74 -3.09
C ALA A 91 -8.56 -4.88 -1.86
N GLY A 92 -8.56 -3.55 -2.02
CA GLY A 92 -8.80 -2.62 -0.90
C GLY A 92 -7.58 -2.34 -0.03
N THR A 93 -6.38 -2.68 -0.47
CA THR A 93 -5.14 -2.31 0.22
C THR A 93 -4.78 -0.84 -0.05
N VAL A 94 -4.61 -0.06 1.00
CA VAL A 94 -4.08 1.30 0.95
C VAL A 94 -2.59 1.28 1.27
N ILE A 95 -1.80 1.88 0.40
CA ILE A 95 -0.36 2.03 0.56
C ILE A 95 -0.09 3.44 1.05
N LYS A 96 0.53 3.58 2.21
CA LYS A 96 0.87 4.86 2.83
C LYS A 96 2.37 4.99 3.04
N ASP A 97 2.87 6.20 2.97
CA ASP A 97 4.22 6.50 3.44
C ASP A 97 4.28 6.30 4.96
N ALA A 98 5.27 5.55 5.44
CA ALA A 98 5.36 5.20 6.87
C ALA A 98 5.68 6.42 7.75
N GLU A 99 6.40 7.41 7.22
CA GLU A 99 6.83 8.60 7.96
C GLU A 99 5.74 9.67 8.00
N SER A 100 5.18 10.07 6.86
CA SER A 100 4.16 11.12 6.78
C SER A 100 2.73 10.63 7.01
N GLY A 101 2.49 9.32 6.90
CA GLY A 101 1.16 8.71 6.95
C GLY A 101 0.27 9.00 5.74
N LYS A 102 0.75 9.74 4.74
CA LYS A 102 0.00 10.14 3.55
C LYS A 102 -0.23 8.95 2.61
N VAL A 103 -1.35 8.97 1.91
CA VAL A 103 -1.70 7.94 0.93
C VAL A 103 -0.84 8.10 -0.32
N ILE A 104 -0.14 7.03 -0.69
CA ILE A 104 0.62 6.91 -1.93
C ILE A 104 -0.26 6.33 -3.03
N ALA A 105 -0.95 5.23 -2.73
CA ALA A 105 -1.84 4.57 -3.65
C ALA A 105 -2.94 3.79 -2.92
N ASP A 106 -4.05 3.64 -3.59
CA ASP A 106 -5.20 2.87 -3.16
C ASP A 106 -5.50 1.78 -4.19
N MET A 107 -5.35 0.53 -3.76
CA MET A 107 -5.52 -0.66 -4.61
C MET A 107 -6.99 -1.14 -4.59
N SER A 108 -7.93 -0.22 -4.84
CA SER A 108 -9.38 -0.47 -4.86
C SER A 108 -9.98 -0.18 -6.23
N GLY A 109 -11.11 -0.81 -6.55
CA GLY A 109 -11.81 -0.61 -7.82
C GLY A 109 -10.94 -0.97 -9.02
N ASP A 110 -10.83 -0.05 -9.97
CA ASP A 110 -10.05 -0.24 -11.22
C ASP A 110 -8.54 -0.14 -11.01
N ASN A 111 -8.09 0.34 -9.85
CA ASN A 111 -6.67 0.48 -9.52
C ASN A 111 -6.03 -0.86 -9.16
N ARG A 112 -5.98 -1.79 -10.11
CA ARG A 112 -5.48 -3.15 -9.87
C ARG A 112 -3.98 -3.28 -9.99
N ARG A 113 -3.29 -2.28 -10.58
CA ARG A 113 -1.84 -2.28 -10.77
C ARG A 113 -1.29 -0.87 -10.66
N GLN A 114 -0.34 -0.66 -9.72
CA GLN A 114 0.29 0.65 -9.49
C GLN A 114 1.80 0.50 -9.39
N VAL A 115 2.54 1.39 -10.07
CA VAL A 115 3.99 1.51 -9.94
C VAL A 115 4.26 2.51 -8.81
N ILE A 116 4.80 2.03 -7.70
CA ILE A 116 5.07 2.88 -6.52
C ILE A 116 6.46 3.50 -6.59
N LEU A 117 7.47 2.71 -6.97
CA LEU A 117 8.83 3.23 -7.16
C LEU A 117 9.32 2.87 -8.55
N LYS A 118 9.84 3.86 -9.27
CA LYS A 118 10.49 3.66 -10.56
C LYS A 118 11.96 3.30 -10.35
N GLY A 119 12.47 2.37 -11.15
CA GLY A 119 13.87 2.03 -11.19
C GLY A 119 14.74 3.13 -11.77
N GLY A 120 15.99 3.17 -11.34
CA GLY A 120 16.99 4.10 -11.85
C GLY A 120 17.19 3.94 -13.36
N ARG A 121 17.39 5.04 -14.08
CA ARG A 121 17.72 5.01 -15.50
C ARG A 121 19.12 4.45 -15.69
N GLY A 122 19.36 3.68 -16.76
CA GLY A 122 20.70 3.29 -17.17
C GLY A 122 21.54 4.51 -17.56
N GLY A 123 22.82 4.48 -17.20
CA GLY A 123 23.77 5.50 -17.57
C GLY A 123 24.18 5.38 -19.05
N LEU A 124 24.45 6.50 -19.69
CA LEU A 124 24.90 6.53 -21.09
C LEU A 124 26.37 6.16 -21.21
N GLY A 125 26.72 5.31 -22.18
CA GLY A 125 28.08 4.96 -22.52
C GLY A 125 28.86 6.12 -23.14
N ASN A 126 30.20 6.01 -23.18
CA ASN A 126 31.04 7.09 -23.68
C ASN A 126 30.81 7.45 -25.15
N GLN A 127 30.23 6.58 -25.95
CA GLN A 127 29.85 6.87 -27.34
C GLN A 127 28.93 8.08 -27.49
N HIS A 128 28.05 8.32 -26.51
CA HIS A 128 27.10 9.45 -26.55
C HIS A 128 27.75 10.81 -26.27
N PHE A 129 28.96 10.81 -25.73
CA PHE A 129 29.69 12.04 -25.35
C PHE A 129 30.75 12.45 -26.39
N ALA A 130 30.82 11.69 -27.49
CA ALA A 130 31.72 12.06 -28.60
C ALA A 130 31.20 13.31 -29.33
N THR A 131 32.06 14.30 -29.47
CA THR A 131 31.77 15.53 -30.22
C THR A 131 32.90 15.79 -31.19
N SER A 132 32.74 16.78 -32.10
CA SER A 132 33.80 17.19 -33.05
C SER A 132 35.07 17.65 -32.35
N THR A 133 34.95 18.21 -31.14
CA THR A 133 36.09 18.72 -30.33
C THR A 133 36.58 17.66 -29.32
N MET A 134 35.75 16.68 -28.95
CA MET A 134 36.08 15.59 -28.02
C MET A 134 35.76 14.24 -28.65
N GLN A 135 36.65 13.75 -29.50
CA GLN A 135 36.43 12.50 -30.26
C GLN A 135 36.64 11.24 -29.41
N ALA A 136 37.34 11.31 -28.29
CA ALA A 136 37.66 10.20 -27.41
C ALA A 136 37.30 10.49 -25.95
N PRO A 137 35.99 10.59 -25.58
CA PRO A 137 35.58 10.83 -24.20
C PRO A 137 35.93 9.63 -23.32
N LYS A 138 36.63 9.89 -22.20
CA LYS A 138 37.07 8.88 -21.22
C LYS A 138 36.15 8.76 -20.02
N TYR A 139 34.92 9.19 -20.17
CA TYR A 139 33.87 9.12 -19.14
C TYR A 139 32.56 8.57 -19.71
N ALA A 140 31.77 8.01 -18.85
CA ALA A 140 30.40 7.54 -19.12
C ALA A 140 29.49 8.03 -17.98
N GLN A 141 28.20 7.98 -18.20
CA GLN A 141 27.24 8.39 -17.22
C GLN A 141 26.98 7.25 -16.22
N PRO A 142 27.00 7.47 -14.90
CA PRO A 142 26.54 6.49 -13.95
C PRO A 142 25.04 6.26 -14.08
N GLY A 143 24.59 5.08 -13.70
CA GLY A 143 23.18 4.75 -13.61
C GLY A 143 22.49 5.53 -12.51
N GLY A 144 21.20 5.81 -12.69
CA GLY A 144 20.37 6.47 -11.69
C GLY A 144 20.26 5.63 -10.42
N ASP A 145 20.24 6.29 -9.27
CA ASP A 145 20.19 5.62 -7.98
C ASP A 145 18.87 4.88 -7.73
N ALA A 146 18.95 3.89 -6.85
CA ALA A 146 17.76 3.19 -6.33
C ALA A 146 17.08 4.05 -5.27
N ILE A 147 15.75 4.07 -5.31
CA ILE A 147 14.93 4.73 -4.31
C ILE A 147 14.51 3.69 -3.28
N GLU A 148 14.71 3.97 -2.00
CA GLU A 148 14.27 3.14 -0.87
C GLU A 148 13.21 3.91 -0.08
N LEU A 149 12.08 3.23 0.22
CA LEU A 149 10.95 3.82 0.92
C LEU A 149 10.37 2.80 1.91
N GLU A 150 10.07 3.27 3.12
CA GLU A 150 9.28 2.50 4.07
C GLU A 150 7.80 2.81 3.87
N VAL A 151 7.01 1.78 3.58
CA VAL A 151 5.57 1.92 3.33
C VAL A 151 4.76 1.09 4.31
N LYS A 152 3.61 1.62 4.67
CA LYS A 152 2.63 0.96 5.50
C LYS A 152 1.46 0.51 4.63
N LEU A 153 1.22 -0.78 4.62
CA LEU A 153 0.08 -1.39 3.95
C LEU A 153 -1.07 -1.50 4.95
N GLU A 154 -2.25 -1.05 4.59
CA GLU A 154 -3.46 -1.14 5.41
C GLU A 154 -4.63 -1.64 4.56
N LEU A 155 -5.37 -2.63 5.05
CA LEU A 155 -6.62 -3.06 4.43
C LEU A 155 -7.76 -2.13 4.85
N LYS A 156 -8.54 -1.63 3.88
CA LYS A 156 -9.73 -0.80 4.12
C LYS A 156 -10.89 -1.61 4.69
N VAL A 157 -11.10 -2.80 4.12
CA VAL A 157 -12.21 -3.68 4.49
C VAL A 157 -11.78 -4.47 5.71
N ILE A 158 -12.54 -4.32 6.79
CA ILE A 158 -12.28 -5.06 8.04
C ILE A 158 -12.73 -6.50 7.86
N ALA A 159 -13.90 -6.70 7.24
CA ALA A 159 -14.48 -8.00 6.92
C ALA A 159 -15.48 -7.86 5.78
N ASP A 160 -15.69 -8.94 5.02
CA ASP A 160 -16.75 -8.99 4.01
C ASP A 160 -18.12 -9.09 4.68
N VAL A 161 -18.18 -9.80 5.81
CA VAL A 161 -19.41 -10.11 6.55
C VAL A 161 -19.29 -9.68 8.00
N GLY A 162 -20.28 -8.96 8.51
CA GLY A 162 -20.40 -8.58 9.92
C GLY A 162 -21.43 -9.44 10.65
N LEU A 163 -21.07 -10.04 11.79
CA LEU A 163 -22.02 -10.66 12.69
C LEU A 163 -22.59 -9.60 13.64
N VAL A 164 -23.90 -9.45 13.63
CA VAL A 164 -24.61 -8.51 14.49
C VAL A 164 -25.62 -9.27 15.36
N GLY A 165 -25.80 -8.87 16.57
CA GLY A 165 -26.71 -9.55 17.51
C GLY A 165 -26.38 -9.20 18.96
N PHE A 166 -27.31 -9.43 19.86
CA PHE A 166 -27.14 -9.21 21.28
C PHE A 166 -26.07 -10.12 21.92
N PRO A 167 -25.59 -9.82 23.11
CA PRO A 167 -24.70 -10.72 23.84
C PRO A 167 -25.31 -12.12 23.97
N ASN A 168 -24.49 -13.15 24.07
CA ASN A 168 -24.85 -14.56 24.32
C ASN A 168 -25.75 -15.26 23.27
N VAL A 169 -26.06 -14.63 22.15
CA VAL A 169 -26.80 -15.27 21.03
C VAL A 169 -25.94 -16.28 20.26
N GLY A 170 -24.64 -16.36 20.54
CA GLY A 170 -23.72 -17.34 19.98
C GLY A 170 -22.89 -16.88 18.78
N LYS A 171 -22.68 -15.56 18.59
CA LYS A 171 -21.85 -14.99 17.51
C LYS A 171 -20.42 -15.56 17.50
N SER A 172 -19.73 -15.50 18.63
CA SER A 172 -18.34 -15.98 18.74
C SER A 172 -18.24 -17.51 18.60
N THR A 173 -19.29 -18.25 19.01
CA THR A 173 -19.38 -19.70 18.76
C THR A 173 -19.56 -19.99 17.28
N LEU A 174 -20.44 -19.26 16.60
CA LEU A 174 -20.63 -19.33 15.16
C LEU A 174 -19.30 -19.04 14.44
N LEU A 175 -18.64 -17.94 14.76
CA LEU A 175 -17.37 -17.56 14.16
C LEU A 175 -16.31 -18.66 14.33
N SER A 176 -16.14 -19.20 15.55
CA SER A 176 -15.15 -20.24 15.82
C SER A 176 -15.44 -21.56 15.09
N ARG A 177 -16.72 -21.82 14.77
CA ARG A 177 -17.14 -23.05 14.08
C ARG A 177 -16.97 -23.01 12.58
N VAL A 178 -17.16 -21.82 11.97
CA VAL A 178 -17.10 -21.64 10.50
C VAL A 178 -15.70 -21.26 9.99
N THR A 179 -14.78 -20.99 10.89
CA THR A 179 -13.41 -20.59 10.51
C THR A 179 -12.42 -21.74 10.66
N ASN A 180 -11.51 -21.88 9.69
CA ASN A 180 -10.48 -22.94 9.66
C ASN A 180 -9.36 -22.74 10.70
N ALA A 181 -9.23 -21.53 11.24
CA ALA A 181 -8.25 -21.19 12.28
C ALA A 181 -8.96 -20.52 13.45
N GLN A 182 -8.37 -20.61 14.66
CA GLN A 182 -8.94 -19.90 15.81
C GLN A 182 -9.13 -18.42 15.48
N PRO A 183 -10.34 -17.84 15.71
CA PRO A 183 -10.60 -16.43 15.50
C PRO A 183 -9.58 -15.58 16.24
N LYS A 184 -9.15 -14.48 15.62
CA LYS A 184 -8.15 -13.61 16.20
C LYS A 184 -8.72 -12.26 16.52
N ILE A 185 -8.37 -11.79 17.71
CA ILE A 185 -8.61 -10.43 18.14
C ILE A 185 -7.76 -9.50 17.25
N ALA A 186 -8.42 -8.63 16.50
CA ALA A 186 -7.74 -7.63 15.68
C ALA A 186 -7.58 -6.32 16.47
N ASN A 187 -6.34 -5.91 16.72
CA ASN A 187 -6.02 -4.68 17.41
C ASN A 187 -6.04 -3.52 16.41
N TYR A 188 -7.13 -2.80 16.32
CA TYR A 188 -7.22 -1.56 15.55
C TYR A 188 -6.91 -0.36 16.45
N HIS A 189 -5.94 0.47 16.07
CA HIS A 189 -5.51 1.64 16.86
C HIS A 189 -6.58 2.72 17.04
N PHE A 190 -7.68 2.60 16.31
CA PHE A 190 -8.82 3.54 16.33
C PHE A 190 -10.09 2.93 16.95
N THR A 191 -9.97 1.76 17.61
CA THR A 191 -11.12 1.07 18.22
C THR A 191 -10.81 0.68 19.65
N THR A 192 -11.71 1.02 20.57
CA THR A 192 -11.69 0.53 21.96
C THR A 192 -12.21 -0.90 22.06
N LEU A 193 -13.04 -1.33 21.11
CA LEU A 193 -13.55 -2.69 20.97
C LEU A 193 -12.81 -3.41 19.83
N GLN A 194 -12.25 -4.57 20.13
CA GLN A 194 -11.48 -5.36 19.20
C GLN A 194 -12.38 -6.46 18.59
N PRO A 195 -12.71 -6.40 17.27
CA PRO A 195 -13.48 -7.44 16.64
C PRO A 195 -12.68 -8.75 16.54
N ASN A 196 -13.35 -9.87 16.68
CA ASN A 196 -12.79 -11.17 16.36
C ASN A 196 -12.99 -11.44 14.87
N LEU A 197 -11.91 -11.68 14.15
CA LEU A 197 -11.94 -11.99 12.72
C LEU A 197 -11.70 -13.46 12.46
N GLY A 198 -12.41 -14.01 11.48
CA GLY A 198 -12.21 -15.34 11.00
C GLY A 198 -12.31 -15.43 9.48
N VAL A 199 -11.46 -16.24 8.87
CA VAL A 199 -11.52 -16.54 7.44
C VAL A 199 -12.35 -17.80 7.23
N VAL A 200 -13.39 -17.69 6.44
CA VAL A 200 -14.21 -18.81 5.98
C VAL A 200 -13.66 -19.27 4.66
N ASP A 201 -13.41 -20.56 4.56
CA ASP A 201 -12.99 -21.23 3.34
C ASP A 201 -14.09 -22.20 2.93
N LEU A 202 -14.65 -21.99 1.75
CA LEU A 202 -15.69 -22.84 1.19
C LEU A 202 -15.10 -23.72 0.10
N ASP A 203 -15.32 -25.00 0.18
CA ASP A 203 -14.84 -26.00 -0.76
C ASP A 203 -15.13 -25.59 -2.22
N GLY A 204 -14.08 -25.12 -2.93
CA GLY A 204 -14.15 -24.75 -4.35
C GLY A 204 -14.76 -23.36 -4.65
N ALA A 205 -15.09 -22.57 -3.63
CA ALA A 205 -15.55 -21.19 -3.77
C ALA A 205 -14.52 -20.20 -3.20
N LYS A 206 -14.68 -18.92 -3.55
CA LYS A 206 -13.85 -17.83 -3.03
C LYS A 206 -14.16 -17.65 -1.53
N GLY A 207 -13.16 -17.82 -0.67
CA GLY A 207 -13.29 -17.58 0.76
C GLY A 207 -13.55 -16.10 1.09
N PHE A 208 -14.15 -15.84 2.25
CA PHE A 208 -14.44 -14.49 2.74
C PHE A 208 -14.14 -14.33 4.23
N VAL A 209 -14.04 -13.08 4.68
CA VAL A 209 -13.74 -12.76 6.08
C VAL A 209 -15.00 -12.39 6.82
N ILE A 210 -15.23 -13.05 7.97
CA ILE A 210 -16.30 -12.71 8.91
C ILE A 210 -15.72 -12.00 10.13
N ALA A 211 -16.39 -10.93 10.58
CA ALA A 211 -16.11 -10.24 11.83
C ALA A 211 -17.22 -10.48 12.84
N ASP A 212 -16.88 -10.95 14.04
CA ASP A 212 -17.73 -10.82 15.22
C ASP A 212 -17.51 -9.42 15.81
N ILE A 213 -18.50 -8.57 15.66
CA ILE A 213 -18.44 -7.18 16.10
C ILE A 213 -19.11 -7.09 17.48
N PRO A 214 -18.32 -6.98 18.56
CA PRO A 214 -18.86 -6.83 19.92
C PRO A 214 -19.45 -5.44 20.12
N GLY A 215 -20.46 -5.29 20.95
CA GLY A 215 -20.85 -4.00 21.49
C GLY A 215 -22.22 -3.44 21.10
N LEU A 216 -23.15 -4.26 20.62
CA LEU A 216 -24.57 -3.87 20.59
C LEU A 216 -25.10 -3.81 22.03
N ILE A 217 -25.28 -2.61 22.55
CA ILE A 217 -25.97 -2.31 23.81
C ILE A 217 -27.10 -1.36 23.43
N GLU A 218 -28.29 -1.56 23.97
CA GLU A 218 -29.44 -0.66 23.81
C GLU A 218 -29.01 0.79 24.12
N GLY A 219 -29.31 1.74 23.22
CA GLY A 219 -28.91 3.15 23.36
C GLY A 219 -27.57 3.52 22.72
N ALA A 220 -27.02 2.70 21.82
CA ALA A 220 -25.77 2.99 21.11
C ALA A 220 -25.81 4.29 20.28
N SER A 221 -26.98 4.66 19.76
CA SER A 221 -27.21 5.91 19.00
C SER A 221 -27.26 7.17 19.88
N GLU A 222 -27.48 7.05 21.19
CA GLU A 222 -27.57 8.20 22.13
C GLU A 222 -26.22 8.67 22.69
N GLY A 223 -25.11 8.17 22.17
CA GLY A 223 -23.77 8.75 22.45
C GLY A 223 -23.02 8.16 23.63
N VAL A 224 -23.41 7.01 24.17
CA VAL A 224 -22.61 6.28 25.14
C VAL A 224 -21.52 5.50 24.36
N GLY A 225 -20.38 6.10 24.22
CA GLY A 225 -19.12 5.81 23.51
C GLY A 225 -18.83 4.47 22.82
N LEU A 226 -19.41 3.37 23.25
CA LEU A 226 -19.18 2.03 22.71
C LEU A 226 -20.01 1.71 21.45
N GLY A 227 -21.20 2.32 21.31
CA GLY A 227 -22.11 2.05 20.19
C GLY A 227 -21.66 2.62 18.85
N LEU A 228 -21.09 3.84 18.84
CA LEU A 228 -20.60 4.48 17.61
C LEU A 228 -19.44 3.71 16.96
N GLU A 229 -18.59 3.08 17.76
CA GLU A 229 -17.50 2.28 17.22
C GLU A 229 -17.98 0.98 16.58
N PHE A 230 -18.99 0.33 17.16
CA PHE A 230 -19.67 -0.81 16.58
C PHE A 230 -20.26 -0.48 15.20
N LEU A 231 -20.97 0.65 15.09
CA LEU A 231 -21.60 1.09 13.85
C LEU A 231 -20.58 1.38 12.73
N ARG A 232 -19.42 1.98 13.09
CA ARG A 232 -18.31 2.15 12.14
C ARG A 232 -17.71 0.84 11.62
N HIS A 233 -17.76 -0.24 12.41
CA HIS A 233 -17.30 -1.54 11.94
C HIS A 233 -18.29 -2.16 10.95
N ILE A 234 -19.60 -2.03 11.21
CA ILE A 234 -20.64 -2.50 10.29
C ILE A 234 -20.59 -1.72 8.97
N GLU A 235 -20.34 -0.42 9.00
CA GLU A 235 -20.18 0.41 7.82
C GLU A 235 -19.14 -0.18 6.84
N ARG A 236 -18.10 -0.82 7.36
CA ARG A 236 -17.00 -1.42 6.60
C ARG A 236 -17.20 -2.88 6.20
N THR A 237 -18.40 -3.43 6.40
CA THR A 237 -18.77 -4.77 5.92
C THR A 237 -19.68 -4.65 4.70
N LYS A 238 -19.72 -5.70 3.86
CA LYS A 238 -20.58 -5.75 2.65
C LYS A 238 -21.94 -6.39 2.95
N VAL A 239 -21.95 -7.46 3.75
CA VAL A 239 -23.13 -8.23 4.13
C VAL A 239 -23.25 -8.30 5.65
N MET A 240 -24.46 -8.31 6.19
CA MET A 240 -24.70 -8.47 7.62
C MET A 240 -25.43 -9.79 7.90
N ILE A 241 -25.00 -10.49 8.95
CA ILE A 241 -25.70 -11.66 9.49
C ILE A 241 -26.24 -11.28 10.88
N HIS A 242 -27.56 -11.19 10.98
CA HIS A 242 -28.25 -11.06 12.27
C HIS A 242 -28.29 -12.42 12.96
N VAL A 243 -27.55 -12.56 14.06
CA VAL A 243 -27.57 -13.80 14.86
C VAL A 243 -28.52 -13.61 16.03
N VAL A 244 -29.55 -14.43 16.12
CA VAL A 244 -30.55 -14.38 17.19
C VAL A 244 -30.69 -15.71 17.90
N ASP A 245 -31.06 -15.66 19.15
CA ASP A 245 -31.37 -16.86 19.97
C ASP A 245 -32.80 -17.34 19.73
N ALA A 246 -32.96 -18.31 18.85
CA ALA A 246 -34.28 -18.89 18.53
C ALA A 246 -34.89 -19.67 19.69
N ALA A 247 -34.08 -20.18 20.64
CA ALA A 247 -34.57 -20.90 21.80
C ALA A 247 -35.03 -19.98 22.94
N GLY A 248 -34.78 -18.65 22.83
CA GLY A 248 -35.17 -17.70 23.87
C GLY A 248 -34.53 -17.98 25.22
N THR A 249 -33.31 -18.54 25.26
CA THR A 249 -32.65 -18.98 26.52
C THR A 249 -32.46 -17.86 27.55
N GLU A 250 -32.47 -16.61 27.11
CA GLU A 250 -32.37 -15.43 27.98
C GLU A 250 -33.70 -14.68 28.16
N GLY A 251 -34.80 -15.29 27.71
CA GLY A 251 -36.16 -14.72 27.84
C GLY A 251 -36.42 -13.53 26.89
N ARG A 252 -35.61 -13.36 25.85
CA ARG A 252 -35.76 -12.30 24.83
C ARG A 252 -36.51 -12.82 23.62
N ASP A 253 -37.28 -11.93 22.98
CA ASP A 253 -37.95 -12.21 21.72
C ASP A 253 -37.03 -11.99 20.54
N PRO A 254 -36.72 -12.97 19.71
CA PRO A 254 -35.83 -12.84 18.57
C PRO A 254 -36.30 -11.81 17.54
N ILE A 255 -37.60 -11.62 17.34
CA ILE A 255 -38.17 -10.61 16.44
C ILE A 255 -37.90 -9.21 16.97
N ALA A 256 -38.14 -8.97 18.28
CA ALA A 256 -37.91 -7.72 18.92
C ALA A 256 -36.39 -7.33 18.89
N ASP A 257 -35.53 -8.33 19.08
CA ASP A 257 -34.08 -8.13 19.03
C ASP A 257 -33.62 -7.66 17.65
N ILE A 258 -34.05 -8.28 16.55
CA ILE A 258 -33.71 -7.87 15.20
C ILE A 258 -34.21 -6.44 14.92
N ARG A 259 -35.46 -6.13 15.27
CA ARG A 259 -36.05 -4.80 15.08
C ARG A 259 -35.29 -3.72 15.86
N ALA A 260 -34.85 -4.02 17.08
CA ALA A 260 -34.05 -3.10 17.87
C ALA A 260 -32.71 -2.79 17.17
N ILE A 261 -32.04 -3.80 16.65
CA ILE A 261 -30.79 -3.64 15.87
C ILE A 261 -31.03 -2.80 14.63
N MET A 262 -32.06 -3.12 13.83
CA MET A 262 -32.38 -2.39 12.60
C MET A 262 -32.69 -0.92 12.89
N LYS A 263 -33.40 -0.62 13.97
CA LYS A 263 -33.69 0.75 14.39
C LYS A 263 -32.41 1.54 14.77
N GLU A 264 -31.46 0.89 15.42
CA GLU A 264 -30.17 1.54 15.75
C GLU A 264 -29.33 1.79 14.50
N LEU A 265 -29.32 0.84 13.54
CA LEU A 265 -28.63 1.00 12.26
C LEU A 265 -29.24 2.16 11.44
N GLU A 266 -30.59 2.25 11.41
CA GLU A 266 -31.32 3.31 10.72
C GLU A 266 -31.03 4.70 11.33
N ALA A 267 -30.99 4.77 12.66
CA ALA A 267 -30.71 6.01 13.38
C ALA A 267 -29.28 6.53 13.15
N TYR A 268 -28.33 5.63 12.89
CA TYR A 268 -26.94 6.00 12.60
C TYR A 268 -26.74 6.40 11.14
N ASP A 269 -27.07 5.51 10.20
CA ASP A 269 -27.04 5.75 8.76
C ASP A 269 -28.05 4.86 8.05
N PRO A 270 -29.10 5.43 7.46
CA PRO A 270 -30.10 4.68 6.70
C PRO A 270 -29.54 3.81 5.57
N LYS A 271 -28.35 4.15 5.04
CA LYS A 271 -27.67 3.39 4.00
C LYS A 271 -27.25 1.98 4.49
N LEU A 272 -27.07 1.81 5.80
CA LEU A 272 -26.72 0.50 6.35
C LEU A 272 -27.84 -0.52 6.20
N LEU A 273 -29.09 -0.07 6.25
CA LEU A 273 -30.24 -0.94 6.00
C LEU A 273 -30.35 -1.41 4.55
N ALA A 274 -29.77 -0.65 3.61
CA ALA A 274 -29.75 -1.04 2.19
C ALA A 274 -28.73 -2.15 1.88
N LYS A 275 -27.85 -2.47 2.80
CA LYS A 275 -26.90 -3.59 2.63
C LYS A 275 -27.65 -4.92 2.68
N PRO A 276 -27.18 -5.95 1.92
CA PRO A 276 -27.71 -7.29 2.02
C PRO A 276 -27.62 -7.85 3.44
N GLN A 277 -28.72 -8.40 3.91
CA GLN A 277 -28.89 -8.90 5.27
C GLN A 277 -29.41 -10.32 5.27
N VAL A 278 -29.00 -11.11 6.25
CA VAL A 278 -29.44 -12.48 6.47
C VAL A 278 -29.69 -12.70 7.96
N ILE A 279 -30.68 -13.47 8.31
CA ILE A 279 -30.98 -13.84 9.70
C ILE A 279 -30.54 -15.29 9.95
N ALA A 280 -29.68 -15.47 10.95
CA ALA A 280 -29.28 -16.76 11.48
C ALA A 280 -30.01 -17.03 12.80
N ALA A 281 -31.09 -17.82 12.75
CA ALA A 281 -31.82 -18.26 13.92
C ALA A 281 -31.00 -19.38 14.61
N ASN A 282 -30.22 -19.01 15.60
CA ASN A 282 -29.26 -19.89 16.26
C ASN A 282 -29.86 -20.58 17.47
N LYS A 283 -29.14 -21.56 18.01
CA LYS A 283 -29.50 -22.43 19.14
C LYS A 283 -30.75 -23.32 18.88
N MET A 284 -30.94 -23.72 17.60
CA MET A 284 -32.02 -24.63 17.23
C MET A 284 -31.95 -25.99 17.95
N ASP A 285 -30.77 -26.36 18.44
CA ASP A 285 -30.57 -27.56 19.26
C ASP A 285 -31.14 -27.45 20.68
N ALA A 286 -31.47 -26.26 21.13
CA ALA A 286 -32.05 -25.98 22.46
C ALA A 286 -33.51 -25.56 22.42
N VAL A 287 -34.18 -25.60 21.25
CA VAL A 287 -35.59 -25.26 21.10
C VAL A 287 -36.44 -26.37 21.67
N TYR A 288 -37.28 -26.05 22.68
CA TYR A 288 -38.28 -26.95 23.23
C TYR A 288 -39.61 -26.67 22.57
N GLY A 289 -40.14 -27.64 21.77
CA GLY A 289 -41.41 -27.53 21.07
C GLY A 289 -41.28 -27.67 19.56
N ASP A 290 -42.21 -27.07 18.82
CA ASP A 290 -42.13 -27.11 17.34
C ASP A 290 -41.10 -26.10 16.82
N GLU A 291 -39.94 -26.61 16.40
CA GLU A 291 -38.87 -25.81 15.79
C GLU A 291 -39.38 -24.97 14.60
N ASN A 292 -40.41 -25.44 13.92
CA ASN A 292 -40.97 -24.77 12.74
C ASN A 292 -41.73 -23.48 13.10
N GLU A 293 -42.36 -23.40 14.25
CA GLU A 293 -43.21 -22.27 14.63
C GLU A 293 -42.41 -20.98 14.76
N ILE A 294 -41.26 -21.01 15.45
CA ILE A 294 -40.38 -19.86 15.63
C ILE A 294 -39.76 -19.42 14.29
N VAL A 295 -39.30 -20.41 13.50
CA VAL A 295 -38.71 -20.14 12.18
C VAL A 295 -39.74 -19.56 11.22
N GLN A 296 -40.99 -20.08 11.26
CA GLN A 296 -42.08 -19.55 10.44
C GLN A 296 -42.46 -18.12 10.84
N SER A 297 -42.49 -17.80 12.12
CA SER A 297 -42.75 -16.43 12.60
C SER A 297 -41.68 -15.45 12.12
N LEU A 298 -40.39 -15.82 12.21
CA LEU A 298 -39.30 -15.02 11.68
C LEU A 298 -39.40 -14.86 10.15
N ARG A 299 -39.72 -15.91 9.40
CA ARG A 299 -39.90 -15.84 7.94
C ARG A 299 -41.08 -14.96 7.56
N GLN A 300 -42.21 -15.10 8.21
CA GLN A 300 -43.38 -14.25 7.94
C GLN A 300 -43.11 -12.78 8.17
N GLU A 301 -42.25 -12.45 9.11
CA GLU A 301 -41.90 -11.06 9.44
C GLU A 301 -40.89 -10.46 8.49
N PHE A 302 -39.78 -11.16 8.19
CA PHE A 302 -38.62 -10.58 7.54
C PHE A 302 -38.42 -10.99 6.07
N GLU A 303 -38.98 -12.13 5.60
CA GLU A 303 -38.85 -12.50 4.19
C GLU A 303 -39.63 -11.58 3.25
N LYS A 304 -40.61 -10.82 3.76
CA LYS A 304 -41.31 -9.75 3.02
C LYS A 304 -40.36 -8.63 2.60
N ASP A 305 -39.34 -8.38 3.41
CA ASP A 305 -38.32 -7.38 3.20
C ASP A 305 -37.09 -7.95 2.44
N GLY A 306 -37.22 -9.20 1.93
CA GLY A 306 -36.16 -9.87 1.17
C GLY A 306 -35.05 -10.47 2.03
N ILE A 307 -35.21 -10.51 3.37
CA ILE A 307 -34.21 -11.01 4.30
C ILE A 307 -34.49 -12.50 4.59
N ARG A 308 -33.60 -13.38 4.11
CA ARG A 308 -33.79 -14.85 4.32
C ARG A 308 -33.43 -15.28 5.74
N VAL A 309 -34.17 -16.24 6.25
CA VAL A 309 -33.98 -16.81 7.59
C VAL A 309 -33.44 -18.22 7.50
N PHE A 310 -32.28 -18.44 8.15
CA PHE A 310 -31.62 -19.75 8.23
C PHE A 310 -31.67 -20.30 9.66
N PRO A 311 -32.35 -21.43 9.91
CA PRO A 311 -32.28 -22.12 11.20
C PRO A 311 -30.91 -22.81 11.31
N ILE A 312 -30.14 -22.45 12.34
CA ILE A 312 -28.80 -22.98 12.56
C ILE A 312 -28.57 -23.44 14.00
N SER A 313 -27.61 -24.32 14.17
CA SER A 313 -27.00 -24.57 15.47
C SER A 313 -25.48 -24.41 15.35
N ALA A 314 -24.95 -23.36 15.94
CA ALA A 314 -23.51 -23.12 15.96
C ALA A 314 -22.74 -24.24 16.69
N VAL A 315 -23.36 -24.89 17.68
CA VAL A 315 -22.77 -26.00 18.45
C VAL A 315 -22.70 -27.29 17.61
N SER A 316 -23.80 -27.70 17.00
CA SER A 316 -23.86 -28.95 16.20
C SER A 316 -23.34 -28.80 14.78
N GLY A 317 -23.31 -27.57 14.24
CA GLY A 317 -22.93 -27.27 12.85
C GLY A 317 -24.08 -27.42 11.85
N LYS A 318 -25.31 -27.74 12.30
CA LYS A 318 -26.50 -27.91 11.44
C LYS A 318 -26.85 -26.54 10.79
N GLY A 319 -27.17 -26.52 9.50
CA GLY A 319 -27.60 -25.32 8.75
C GLY A 319 -26.50 -24.31 8.40
N LEU A 320 -25.26 -24.53 8.84
CA LEU A 320 -24.17 -23.57 8.60
C LEU A 320 -23.76 -23.51 7.14
N LYS A 321 -23.71 -24.63 6.44
CA LYS A 321 -23.32 -24.68 5.04
C LYS A 321 -24.26 -23.88 4.16
N GLU A 322 -25.54 -24.06 4.30
CA GLU A 322 -26.57 -23.35 3.55
C GLU A 322 -26.50 -21.84 3.79
N LEU A 323 -26.30 -21.41 5.05
CA LEU A 323 -26.11 -20.01 5.41
C LEU A 323 -24.86 -19.43 4.69
N LEU A 324 -23.71 -20.11 4.76
CA LEU A 324 -22.47 -19.62 4.20
C LEU A 324 -22.48 -19.54 2.66
N TYR A 325 -23.08 -20.52 1.98
CA TYR A 325 -23.23 -20.47 0.52
C TYR A 325 -24.14 -19.32 0.08
N HIS A 326 -25.23 -19.06 0.81
CA HIS A 326 -26.09 -17.94 0.49
C HIS A 326 -25.42 -16.59 0.75
N VAL A 327 -24.63 -16.49 1.81
CA VAL A 327 -23.79 -15.30 2.08
C VAL A 327 -22.78 -15.07 0.97
N GLN A 328 -22.14 -16.13 0.47
CA GLN A 328 -21.23 -16.03 -0.69
C GLN A 328 -21.98 -15.54 -1.95
N GLU A 329 -23.17 -16.07 -2.22
CA GLU A 329 -24.01 -15.60 -3.33
C GLU A 329 -24.34 -14.10 -3.21
N LEU A 330 -24.67 -13.62 -2.01
CA LEU A 330 -24.90 -12.20 -1.77
C LEU A 330 -23.62 -11.37 -1.98
N LEU A 331 -22.45 -11.85 -1.53
CA LEU A 331 -21.18 -11.17 -1.73
C LEU A 331 -20.81 -11.06 -3.21
N ASP A 332 -21.09 -12.08 -4.01
CA ASP A 332 -20.80 -12.08 -5.44
C ASP A 332 -21.70 -11.09 -6.23
N HIS A 333 -22.87 -10.74 -5.66
CA HIS A 333 -23.80 -9.76 -6.24
C HIS A 333 -23.69 -8.35 -5.61
N CYS A 334 -22.80 -8.17 -4.62
CA CYS A 334 -22.55 -6.86 -3.99
C CYS A 334 -21.66 -6.00 -4.87
N ASP A 335 -22.25 -5.16 -5.71
CA ASP A 335 -21.58 -4.03 -6.38
C ASP A 335 -21.43 -2.86 -5.39
N SER A 336 -20.67 -3.03 -4.32
CA SER A 336 -20.31 -1.90 -3.47
C SER A 336 -19.16 -1.15 -4.14
N GLU A 337 -19.43 0.05 -4.67
CA GLU A 337 -18.37 0.95 -5.12
C GLU A 337 -17.43 1.23 -3.94
N PRO A 338 -16.18 0.79 -4.02
CA PRO A 338 -15.23 1.03 -2.95
C PRO A 338 -14.95 2.53 -2.84
N VAL A 339 -14.97 3.09 -1.64
CA VAL A 339 -14.45 4.43 -1.41
C VAL A 339 -12.98 4.44 -1.79
N ILE A 340 -12.62 5.15 -2.85
CA ILE A 340 -11.24 5.25 -3.34
C ILE A 340 -10.60 6.51 -2.73
N TYR A 341 -9.45 6.35 -2.07
CA TYR A 341 -8.65 7.48 -1.60
C TYR A 341 -7.78 8.01 -2.73
N GLU A 342 -7.78 9.32 -2.91
CA GLU A 342 -6.86 9.95 -3.85
C GLU A 342 -5.43 9.92 -3.33
N PRO A 343 -4.43 9.76 -4.21
CA PRO A 343 -3.02 9.85 -3.83
C PRO A 343 -2.69 11.24 -3.27
N GLU A 344 -2.15 11.30 -2.07
CA GLU A 344 -1.74 12.54 -1.39
C GLU A 344 -0.22 12.75 -1.45
N PHE A 345 0.53 11.72 -1.83
CA PHE A 345 1.97 11.71 -1.82
C PHE A 345 2.52 10.95 -3.02
N ASP A 346 3.36 11.64 -3.81
CA ASP A 346 4.15 11.01 -4.87
C ASP A 346 5.58 10.77 -4.36
N PRO A 347 6.02 9.51 -4.20
CA PRO A 347 7.37 9.21 -3.78
C PRO A 347 8.43 9.82 -4.69
N ALA A 348 8.17 9.95 -5.99
CA ALA A 348 9.12 10.55 -6.92
C ALA A 348 9.43 12.01 -6.56
N LEU A 349 8.45 12.78 -6.07
CA LEU A 349 8.65 14.17 -5.69
C LEU A 349 9.52 14.32 -4.44
N ARG A 350 9.52 13.34 -3.53
CA ARG A 350 10.38 13.38 -2.33
C ARG A 350 11.86 13.24 -2.67
N PHE A 351 12.17 12.42 -3.66
CA PHE A 351 13.56 12.14 -4.08
C PHE A 351 14.02 13.01 -5.24
N PHE A 352 13.08 13.64 -5.92
CA PHE A 352 13.31 14.66 -6.94
C PHE A 352 12.80 16.02 -6.46
N LYS A 353 13.11 16.41 -5.20
CA LYS A 353 13.03 17.81 -4.84
C LYS A 353 13.93 18.54 -5.81
N ASP A 354 13.30 19.28 -6.72
CA ASP A 354 13.95 20.20 -7.63
C ASP A 354 14.43 21.45 -6.86
N GLU A 355 14.97 21.26 -5.66
CA GLU A 355 15.84 22.26 -5.07
C GLU A 355 17.17 22.08 -5.79
N PRO A 356 17.48 22.96 -6.73
CA PRO A 356 18.63 22.77 -7.59
C PRO A 356 19.93 22.73 -6.76
N TYR A 357 19.96 23.44 -5.66
CA TYR A 357 21.04 23.53 -4.68
C TYR A 357 20.60 24.35 -3.46
N THR A 358 21.31 24.21 -2.36
CA THR A 358 21.23 25.08 -1.17
C THR A 358 22.60 25.73 -0.95
N ILE A 359 22.61 27.00 -0.59
CA ILE A 359 23.83 27.71 -0.19
C ILE A 359 23.72 28.02 1.29
N SER A 360 24.68 27.58 2.07
CA SER A 360 24.79 27.87 3.50
C SER A 360 26.20 28.39 3.83
N GLN A 361 26.31 29.18 4.89
CA GLN A 361 27.62 29.65 5.36
C GLN A 361 28.02 28.80 6.57
N ALA A 362 29.20 28.15 6.47
CA ALA A 362 29.77 27.35 7.54
C ALA A 362 30.29 28.25 8.68
N ALA A 363 30.53 27.65 9.85
CA ALA A 363 31.02 28.37 11.03
C ALA A 363 32.42 29.03 10.82
N ASP A 364 33.20 28.55 9.87
CA ASP A 364 34.49 29.04 9.47
C ASP A 364 34.44 30.15 8.38
N GLY A 365 33.23 30.54 7.96
CA GLY A 365 32.98 31.57 6.95
C GLY A 365 32.93 31.05 5.51
N ALA A 366 33.26 29.80 5.26
CA ALA A 366 33.18 29.21 3.92
C ALA A 366 31.72 29.05 3.45
N PHE A 367 31.49 29.23 2.16
CA PHE A 367 30.19 28.99 1.54
C PHE A 367 30.07 27.50 1.16
N GLU A 368 29.14 26.79 1.79
CA GLU A 368 28.83 25.39 1.47
C GLU A 368 27.66 25.32 0.50
N ILE A 369 27.87 24.64 -0.63
CA ILE A 369 26.83 24.45 -1.65
C ILE A 369 26.55 22.95 -1.80
N GLU A 370 25.33 22.59 -1.52
CA GLU A 370 24.84 21.21 -1.61
C GLU A 370 23.62 21.15 -2.51
N GLY A 371 23.47 20.05 -3.22
CA GLY A 371 22.28 19.78 -4.03
C GLY A 371 22.49 18.65 -5.01
N PRO A 372 21.43 17.90 -5.33
CA PRO A 372 21.53 16.69 -6.16
C PRO A 372 22.03 16.98 -7.58
N LYS A 373 21.80 18.19 -8.11
CA LYS A 373 22.34 18.59 -9.42
C LYS A 373 23.85 18.85 -9.37
N ILE A 374 24.33 19.36 -8.25
CA ILE A 374 25.76 19.64 -8.04
C ILE A 374 26.52 18.34 -7.83
N GLU A 375 26.05 17.50 -6.91
CA GLU A 375 26.62 16.17 -6.65
C GLU A 375 26.73 15.34 -7.93
N LYS A 376 25.67 15.33 -8.72
CA LYS A 376 25.62 14.65 -10.00
C LYS A 376 26.62 15.21 -10.99
N MET A 377 26.77 16.52 -11.05
CA MET A 377 27.68 17.20 -11.94
C MET A 377 29.16 16.96 -11.52
N LEU A 378 29.46 16.99 -10.23
CA LEU A 378 30.77 16.64 -9.68
C LEU A 378 31.14 15.17 -9.98
N GLY A 379 30.17 14.24 -9.90
CA GLY A 379 30.37 12.83 -10.26
C GLY A 379 30.73 12.61 -11.76
N TYR A 380 30.37 13.54 -12.65
CA TYR A 380 30.62 13.41 -14.08
C TYR A 380 31.89 14.22 -14.55
N THR A 381 32.37 15.14 -13.73
CA THR A 381 33.34 16.09 -14.15
C THR A 381 34.65 15.87 -13.38
N ASN A 382 35.73 15.59 -14.10
CA ASN A 382 37.05 15.61 -13.47
C ASN A 382 37.49 17.07 -13.27
N ILE A 383 37.22 17.60 -12.08
CA ILE A 383 37.52 19.01 -11.70
C ILE A 383 39.02 19.26 -11.68
N ASP A 384 39.87 18.26 -11.44
CA ASP A 384 41.34 18.40 -11.45
C ASP A 384 41.91 18.69 -12.84
N SER A 385 41.09 18.53 -13.89
CA SER A 385 41.49 18.92 -15.25
C SER A 385 41.03 20.33 -15.58
N GLU A 386 41.86 21.11 -16.23
CA GLU A 386 41.57 22.49 -16.67
C GLU A 386 40.24 22.58 -17.47
N LYS A 387 39.97 21.59 -18.35
CA LYS A 387 38.74 21.53 -19.13
C LYS A 387 37.50 21.16 -18.27
N GLY A 388 37.67 20.29 -17.28
CA GLY A 388 36.62 19.93 -16.35
C GLY A 388 36.23 21.09 -15.44
N PHE A 389 37.26 21.85 -14.98
CA PHE A 389 37.04 23.04 -14.17
C PHE A 389 36.30 24.14 -14.95
N LEU A 390 36.68 24.39 -16.19
CA LEU A 390 35.97 25.35 -17.06
C LEU A 390 34.52 24.93 -17.32
N PHE A 391 34.27 23.64 -17.49
CA PHE A 391 32.91 23.11 -17.64
C PHE A 391 32.10 23.31 -16.35
N PHE A 392 32.73 23.09 -15.21
CA PHE A 392 32.12 23.31 -13.89
C PHE A 392 31.78 24.79 -13.68
N GLN A 393 32.68 25.72 -13.98
CA GLN A 393 32.40 27.15 -13.90
C GLN A 393 31.22 27.57 -14.80
N LYS A 394 31.18 27.03 -16.03
CA LYS A 394 30.07 27.28 -16.94
C LYS A 394 28.74 26.76 -16.36
N PHE A 395 28.71 25.57 -15.78
CA PHE A 395 27.56 25.03 -15.10
C PHE A 395 27.08 25.92 -13.95
N MET A 396 27.98 26.35 -13.07
CA MET A 396 27.70 27.25 -11.95
C MET A 396 27.04 28.56 -12.44
N LYS A 397 27.54 29.09 -13.54
CA LYS A 397 27.00 30.29 -14.16
C LYS A 397 25.61 30.06 -14.77
N GLU A 398 25.40 28.94 -15.50
CA GLU A 398 24.15 28.60 -16.14
C GLU A 398 23.04 28.27 -15.12
N GLN A 399 23.38 27.66 -13.99
CA GLN A 399 22.42 27.37 -12.90
C GLN A 399 22.13 28.60 -12.01
N GLY A 400 22.84 29.72 -12.22
CA GLY A 400 22.66 30.96 -11.45
C GLY A 400 23.32 30.95 -10.06
N ILE A 401 24.09 29.90 -9.73
CA ILE A 401 24.74 29.74 -8.41
C ILE A 401 25.68 30.89 -8.11
N LEU A 402 26.48 31.34 -9.10
CA LEU A 402 27.38 32.45 -8.90
C LEU A 402 26.65 33.75 -8.54
N LYS A 403 25.50 34.02 -9.16
CA LYS A 403 24.69 35.21 -8.85
C LYS A 403 24.10 35.14 -7.45
N GLU A 404 23.75 33.96 -6.99
CA GLU A 404 23.20 33.79 -5.65
C GLU A 404 24.27 33.89 -4.57
N LEU A 405 25.49 33.38 -4.82
CA LEU A 405 26.63 33.60 -3.96
C LEU A 405 26.96 35.11 -3.85
N GLU A 406 26.99 35.84 -4.98
CA GLU A 406 27.14 37.29 -4.99
C GLU A 406 26.06 38.03 -4.20
N ALA A 407 24.81 37.56 -4.28
CA ALA A 407 23.69 38.11 -3.52
C ALA A 407 23.81 37.84 -2.01
N GLN A 408 24.44 36.71 -1.63
CA GLN A 408 24.72 36.37 -0.23
C GLN A 408 26.02 37.02 0.30
N GLY A 409 26.74 37.79 -0.55
CA GLY A 409 27.85 38.62 -0.12
C GLY A 409 29.22 37.95 -0.17
N ILE A 410 29.43 36.99 -1.09
CA ILE A 410 30.75 36.39 -1.30
C ILE A 410 31.74 37.44 -1.84
N GLU A 411 32.96 37.46 -1.30
CA GLU A 411 34.03 38.34 -1.71
C GLU A 411 35.19 37.59 -2.38
N ASP A 412 36.06 38.31 -3.12
CA ASP A 412 37.22 37.70 -3.76
C ASP A 412 38.17 37.09 -2.71
N GLY A 413 38.47 35.82 -2.84
CA GLY A 413 39.28 35.04 -1.91
C GLY A 413 38.48 34.21 -0.89
N ASP A 414 37.15 34.31 -0.88
CA ASP A 414 36.33 33.46 -0.04
C ASP A 414 36.33 32.01 -0.53
N THR A 415 36.32 31.09 0.43
CA THR A 415 36.33 29.65 0.13
C THR A 415 34.90 29.13 -0.13
N VAL A 416 34.74 28.44 -1.25
CA VAL A 416 33.51 27.71 -1.59
C VAL A 416 33.76 26.21 -1.48
N ARG A 417 32.88 25.55 -0.77
CA ARG A 417 32.94 24.10 -0.46
C ARG A 417 31.79 23.36 -1.08
N MET A 418 32.09 22.29 -1.81
CA MET A 418 31.04 21.42 -2.46
C MET A 418 31.48 19.97 -2.39
N TYR A 419 30.74 19.11 -1.64
CA TYR A 419 30.97 17.66 -1.60
C TYR A 419 32.46 17.24 -1.50
N GLY A 420 33.23 17.93 -0.65
CA GLY A 420 34.63 17.63 -0.42
C GLY A 420 35.61 18.32 -1.37
N PHE A 421 35.11 19.10 -2.32
CA PHE A 421 35.94 19.99 -3.12
C PHE A 421 35.95 21.41 -2.52
N GLU A 422 37.11 22.02 -2.42
CA GLU A 422 37.30 23.40 -1.95
C GLU A 422 38.01 24.22 -3.04
N PHE A 423 37.51 25.41 -3.27
CA PHE A 423 38.13 26.37 -4.18
C PHE A 423 37.84 27.79 -3.74
N ASP A 424 38.77 28.72 -4.08
CA ASP A 424 38.61 30.13 -3.76
C ASP A 424 37.80 30.81 -4.87
N TYR A 425 36.87 31.67 -4.45
CA TYR A 425 36.07 32.47 -5.38
C TYR A 425 36.88 33.70 -5.83
N TYR A 426 36.93 33.93 -7.14
CA TYR A 426 37.45 35.17 -7.77
C TYR A 426 36.48 35.59 -8.88
N LYS A 427 36.16 36.86 -8.92
CA LYS A 427 35.17 37.45 -9.81
C LYS A 427 35.69 37.60 -11.24
#